data_4b4260eed573eb36b99a81e4ad2c452d
#
_entry.id   4b4260eed573eb36b99a81e4ad2c452d
#
_cell.length_a   1.000
_cell.length_b   1.000
_cell.length_c   1.000
_cell.angle_alpha   90.00
_cell.angle_beta   90.00
_cell.angle_gamma   90.00
#
_symmetry.space_group_name_H-M   'P 1'
#
loop_
_entity.id
_entity.type
_entity.pdbx_description
1 polymer ?
#
loop_
_entity_poly.entity_id
_entity_poly.type
_entity_poly.pdbx_seq_one_letter_code
_entity_poly.pdbx_strand_id
1 'polypeptide(L)'
;MTVLLIVLLMITACVFVYEHGKRRLMQAVLDCAEVDDDEAVTKHAQVAALRSVGITLPPEQERELLWHSDPEQSMFYAHCPYWGMLGSGEFDWDRVYSPGDAECIQEEDAYVPILQGLARISGLPMEGIRGHDCCHADFTLAGHPVSFRARETRDFLDPKVGEFLNRQIRKYLPETKERFFLDGGRPAPIWYWGTETEAQAVNGKTGMKFR
;
A
#
# COMPACT_ATOMS: atom_id res chain seq x y z
N MET A 1 19.99 38.12 28.39
CA MET A 1 20.17 38.47 26.97
C MET A 1 20.66 37.26 26.13
N THR A 2 21.64 36.50 26.59
CA THR A 2 22.25 35.39 25.84
C THR A 2 21.29 34.24 25.50
N VAL A 3 20.41 33.84 26.44
CA VAL A 3 19.45 32.73 26.24
C VAL A 3 18.41 33.04 25.17
N LEU A 4 17.90 34.30 25.17
CA LEU A 4 16.92 34.75 24.17
C LEU A 4 17.49 34.72 22.74
N LEU A 5 18.77 35.07 22.60
CA LEU A 5 19.49 35.07 21.31
C LEU A 5 19.66 33.63 20.78
N ILE A 6 19.97 32.67 21.67
CA ILE A 6 20.12 31.27 21.31
C ILE A 6 18.78 30.69 20.87
N VAL A 7 17.69 30.95 21.58
CA VAL A 7 16.34 30.47 21.22
C VAL A 7 15.93 31.05 19.87
N LEU A 8 16.19 32.35 19.63
CA LEU A 8 15.87 33.00 18.34
C LEU A 8 16.66 32.37 17.19
N LEU A 9 17.95 32.08 17.39
CA LEU A 9 18.80 31.38 16.39
C LEU A 9 18.31 29.97 16.09
N MET A 10 17.89 29.20 17.12
CA MET A 10 17.34 27.86 16.92
C MET A 10 16.02 27.89 16.14
N ILE A 11 15.11 28.82 16.48
CA ILE A 11 13.84 28.99 15.74
C ILE A 11 14.14 29.35 14.27
N THR A 12 15.05 30.28 14.04
CA THR A 12 15.44 30.71 12.68
C THR A 12 16.05 29.54 11.88
N ALA A 13 16.90 28.73 12.52
CA ALA A 13 17.49 27.55 11.89
C ALA A 13 16.42 26.49 11.57
N CYS A 14 15.48 26.22 12.48
CA CYS A 14 14.37 25.29 12.23
C CYS A 14 13.48 25.77 11.09
N VAL A 15 13.13 27.05 11.05
CA VAL A 15 12.33 27.63 9.96
C VAL A 15 13.08 27.55 8.64
N PHE A 16 14.39 27.85 8.62
CA PHE A 16 15.21 27.76 7.43
C PHE A 16 15.32 26.32 6.90
N VAL A 17 15.53 25.33 7.77
CA VAL A 17 15.58 23.91 7.40
C VAL A 17 14.22 23.44 6.85
N TYR A 18 13.11 23.86 7.49
CA TYR A 18 11.77 23.55 7.04
C TYR A 18 11.48 24.15 5.67
N GLU A 19 11.75 25.44 5.47
CA GLU A 19 11.53 26.11 4.18
C GLU A 19 12.45 25.55 3.07
N HIS A 20 13.69 25.21 3.40
CA HIS A 20 14.62 24.60 2.45
C HIS A 20 14.20 23.17 2.07
N GLY A 21 13.73 22.39 3.03
CA GLY A 21 13.15 21.06 2.80
C GLY A 21 11.91 21.14 1.92
N LYS A 22 11.00 22.07 2.21
CA LYS A 22 9.79 22.33 1.43
C LYS A 22 10.11 22.77 -0.02
N ARG A 23 11.09 23.68 -0.19
CA ARG A 23 11.53 24.11 -1.53
C ARG A 23 12.17 22.97 -2.33
N ARG A 24 13.00 22.12 -1.70
CA ARG A 24 13.58 20.94 -2.37
C ARG A 24 12.51 19.91 -2.76
N LEU A 25 11.53 19.69 -1.88
CA LEU A 25 10.41 18.83 -2.19
C LEU A 25 9.57 19.40 -3.34
N MET A 26 9.28 20.70 -3.30
CA MET A 26 8.53 21.38 -4.35
C MET A 26 9.29 21.43 -5.68
N GLN A 27 10.62 21.62 -5.66
CA GLN A 27 11.45 21.56 -6.86
C GLN A 27 11.52 20.15 -7.40
N ALA A 28 11.70 19.13 -6.55
CA ALA A 28 11.62 17.74 -6.96
C ALA A 28 10.26 17.38 -7.56
N VAL A 29 9.17 17.93 -7.03
CA VAL A 29 7.81 17.79 -7.58
C VAL A 29 7.68 18.51 -8.92
N LEU A 30 8.26 19.71 -9.06
CA LEU A 30 8.25 20.47 -10.32
C LEU A 30 9.16 19.87 -11.39
N ASP A 31 10.36 19.40 -11.02
CA ASP A 31 11.29 18.68 -11.93
C ASP A 31 10.67 17.36 -12.41
N CYS A 32 9.75 16.85 -11.64
CA CYS A 32 8.94 15.70 -12.00
C CYS A 32 7.70 16.07 -12.85
N ALA A 33 7.22 17.29 -12.80
CA ALA A 33 6.07 17.78 -13.57
C ALA A 33 6.41 18.21 -15.00
N GLU A 34 7.71 18.23 -15.39
CA GLU A 34 8.14 18.38 -16.77
C GLU A 34 8.06 17.07 -17.60
N VAL A 35 7.30 16.07 -17.12
CA VAL A 35 6.86 14.96 -17.96
C VAL A 35 5.76 15.50 -18.87
N ASP A 36 6.00 15.44 -20.16
CA ASP A 36 5.14 15.89 -21.25
C ASP A 36 3.64 15.72 -20.91
N ASP A 37 2.89 16.80 -20.94
CA ASP A 37 1.42 16.86 -20.72
C ASP A 37 0.59 15.97 -21.67
N ASP A 38 1.22 15.31 -22.62
CA ASP A 38 0.57 14.49 -23.65
C ASP A 38 0.24 13.05 -23.23
N GLU A 39 0.66 12.59 -22.04
CA GLU A 39 0.33 11.24 -21.52
C GLU A 39 -0.28 11.23 -20.11
N ALA A 40 -1.07 12.19 -19.74
CA ALA A 40 -1.90 12.07 -18.55
C ALA A 40 -2.90 10.91 -18.75
N VAL A 41 -2.48 9.70 -18.36
CA VAL A 41 -3.34 8.51 -18.42
C VAL A 41 -4.56 8.76 -17.55
N THR A 42 -5.71 8.98 -18.16
CA THR A 42 -6.95 9.27 -17.47
C THR A 42 -7.28 8.14 -16.48
N LYS A 43 -7.98 8.43 -15.38
CA LYS A 43 -8.47 7.38 -14.44
C LYS A 43 -9.19 6.24 -15.16
N HIS A 44 -9.97 6.55 -16.20
CA HIS A 44 -10.65 5.55 -17.05
C HIS A 44 -9.67 4.61 -17.74
N ALA A 45 -8.60 5.14 -18.31
CA ALA A 45 -7.57 4.33 -18.96
C ALA A 45 -6.81 3.48 -17.96
N GLN A 46 -6.55 4.00 -16.75
CA GLN A 46 -5.93 3.26 -15.66
C GLN A 46 -6.81 2.09 -15.20
N VAL A 47 -8.08 2.33 -14.94
CA VAL A 47 -9.05 1.27 -14.56
C VAL A 47 -9.18 0.23 -15.68
N ALA A 48 -9.25 0.66 -16.95
CA ALA A 48 -9.29 -0.26 -18.09
C ALA A 48 -8.01 -1.11 -18.18
N ALA A 49 -6.84 -0.52 -17.89
CA ALA A 49 -5.57 -1.23 -17.86
C ALA A 49 -5.52 -2.26 -16.73
N LEU A 50 -5.94 -1.91 -15.51
CA LEU A 50 -6.05 -2.85 -14.39
C LEU A 50 -7.00 -4.00 -14.68
N ARG A 51 -8.18 -3.69 -15.25
CA ARG A 51 -9.15 -4.70 -15.68
C ARG A 51 -8.56 -5.67 -16.73
N SER A 52 -7.73 -5.16 -17.65
CA SER A 52 -7.09 -6.00 -18.69
C SER A 52 -6.10 -7.03 -18.12
N VAL A 53 -5.65 -6.85 -16.89
CA VAL A 53 -4.76 -7.78 -16.14
C VAL A 53 -5.49 -8.46 -14.97
N GLY A 54 -6.83 -8.41 -14.97
CA GLY A 54 -7.67 -9.14 -14.02
C GLY A 54 -7.80 -8.48 -12.64
N ILE A 55 -7.48 -7.20 -12.50
CA ILE A 55 -7.72 -6.42 -11.29
C ILE A 55 -8.98 -5.59 -11.49
N THR A 56 -10.02 -5.84 -10.70
CA THR A 56 -11.32 -5.20 -10.83
C THR A 56 -11.80 -4.59 -9.52
N LEU A 57 -12.77 -3.70 -9.62
CA LEU A 57 -13.51 -3.13 -8.49
C LEU A 57 -14.99 -3.54 -8.56
N PRO A 58 -15.71 -3.57 -7.44
CA PRO A 58 -17.16 -3.56 -7.43
C PRO A 58 -17.69 -2.39 -8.28
N PRO A 59 -18.75 -2.58 -9.07
CA PRO A 59 -19.23 -1.55 -10.02
C PRO A 59 -19.60 -0.20 -9.36
N GLU A 60 -20.07 -0.22 -8.12
CA GLU A 60 -20.39 0.97 -7.34
C GLU A 60 -19.11 1.74 -6.96
N GLN A 61 -18.07 1.04 -6.49
CA GLN A 61 -16.80 1.65 -6.12
C GLN A 61 -16.03 2.14 -7.36
N GLU A 62 -16.11 1.41 -8.47
CA GLU A 62 -15.54 1.88 -9.74
C GLU A 62 -16.20 3.19 -10.18
N ARG A 63 -17.54 3.28 -10.07
CA ARG A 63 -18.27 4.51 -10.39
C ARG A 63 -17.86 5.67 -9.49
N GLU A 64 -17.71 5.42 -8.20
CA GLU A 64 -17.24 6.40 -7.22
C GLU A 64 -15.83 6.89 -7.54
N LEU A 65 -14.88 5.97 -7.78
CA LEU A 65 -13.51 6.29 -8.18
C LEU A 65 -13.45 7.17 -9.43
N LEU A 66 -14.30 6.88 -10.43
CA LEU A 66 -14.33 7.62 -11.69
C LEU A 66 -15.06 8.96 -11.57
N TRP A 67 -15.98 9.10 -10.59
CA TRP A 67 -16.74 10.32 -10.34
C TRP A 67 -15.91 11.39 -9.61
N HIS A 68 -15.12 10.98 -8.62
CA HIS A 68 -14.25 11.86 -7.86
C HIS A 68 -12.95 12.16 -8.63
N SER A 69 -13.06 12.94 -9.70
CA SER A 69 -11.90 13.48 -10.41
C SER A 69 -11.47 14.79 -9.75
N ASP A 70 -10.70 14.70 -8.68
CA ASP A 70 -9.98 15.86 -8.15
C ASP A 70 -8.68 16.04 -8.96
N PRO A 71 -8.56 17.10 -9.76
CA PRO A 71 -7.35 17.35 -10.53
C PRO A 71 -6.11 17.58 -9.65
N GLU A 72 -6.27 18.01 -8.38
CA GLU A 72 -5.14 18.15 -7.45
C GLU A 72 -4.60 16.81 -6.96
N GLN A 73 -5.43 15.79 -6.80
CA GLN A 73 -4.97 14.43 -6.48
C GLN A 73 -4.18 13.79 -7.64
N SER A 74 -4.47 14.15 -8.89
CA SER A 74 -3.73 13.61 -10.04
C SER A 74 -2.26 14.03 -10.06
N MET A 75 -1.91 15.20 -9.53
CA MET A 75 -0.53 15.69 -9.47
C MET A 75 0.36 14.95 -8.46
N PHE A 76 -0.19 14.46 -7.35
CA PHE A 76 0.57 13.67 -6.37
C PHE A 76 0.99 12.30 -6.90
N TYR A 77 0.29 11.79 -7.91
CA TYR A 77 0.44 10.43 -8.46
C TYR A 77 1.05 10.40 -9.87
N ALA A 78 1.54 11.55 -10.37
CA ALA A 78 2.11 11.67 -11.71
C ALA A 78 3.22 10.66 -12.02
N HIS A 79 3.99 10.22 -11.01
CA HIS A 79 5.10 9.27 -11.18
C HIS A 79 4.72 7.80 -11.04
N CYS A 80 3.60 7.50 -10.41
CA CYS A 80 3.08 6.16 -10.31
C CYS A 80 1.55 6.22 -10.14
N PRO A 81 0.82 6.53 -11.23
CA PRO A 81 -0.61 6.76 -11.17
C PRO A 81 -1.39 5.56 -10.60
N TYR A 82 -0.91 4.34 -10.84
CA TYR A 82 -1.52 3.14 -10.29
C TYR A 82 -1.27 2.99 -8.80
N TRP A 83 -0.13 3.47 -8.32
CA TRP A 83 0.23 3.35 -6.92
C TRP A 83 -0.72 4.17 -6.03
N GLY A 84 -1.05 5.39 -6.40
CA GLY A 84 -2.03 6.19 -5.68
C GLY A 84 -3.42 5.56 -5.67
N MET A 85 -3.85 5.01 -6.79
CA MET A 85 -5.15 4.37 -6.92
C MET A 85 -5.25 3.07 -6.11
N LEU A 86 -4.22 2.21 -6.15
CA LEU A 86 -4.20 0.93 -5.47
C LEU A 86 -3.77 1.05 -4.00
N GLY A 87 -2.99 2.07 -3.67
CA GLY A 87 -2.38 2.27 -2.35
C GLY A 87 -3.18 3.13 -1.39
N SER A 88 -4.27 3.78 -1.83
CA SER A 88 -5.09 4.64 -0.97
C SER A 88 -5.78 3.89 0.17
N GLY A 89 -6.04 2.60 0.02
CA GLY A 89 -6.81 1.82 0.96
C GLY A 89 -8.32 2.11 0.95
N GLU A 90 -8.78 3.03 0.08
CA GLU A 90 -10.18 3.47 0.02
C GLU A 90 -11.09 2.51 -0.73
N PHE A 91 -10.50 1.67 -1.61
CA PHE A 91 -11.26 0.81 -2.52
C PHE A 91 -10.94 -0.67 -2.34
N ASP A 92 -11.98 -1.49 -2.47
CA ASP A 92 -11.92 -2.94 -2.33
C ASP A 92 -11.57 -3.64 -3.66
N TRP A 93 -10.35 -3.47 -4.12
CA TRP A 93 -9.87 -4.21 -5.29
C TRP A 93 -9.91 -5.72 -5.03
N ASP A 94 -10.31 -6.51 -6.02
CA ASP A 94 -10.53 -7.95 -5.86
C ASP A 94 -9.24 -8.76 -5.61
N ARG A 95 -8.10 -8.31 -6.16
CA ARG A 95 -6.80 -8.99 -6.03
C ARG A 95 -5.71 -8.14 -5.40
N VAL A 96 -6.03 -6.93 -4.99
CA VAL A 96 -5.09 -5.99 -4.42
C VAL A 96 -5.57 -5.50 -3.07
N TYR A 97 -4.65 -5.39 -2.13
CA TYR A 97 -4.91 -4.82 -0.82
C TYR A 97 -3.79 -3.88 -0.41
N SER A 98 -4.16 -2.72 0.08
CA SER A 98 -3.30 -1.79 0.81
C SER A 98 -4.03 -1.31 2.06
N PRO A 99 -3.35 -1.14 3.19
CA PRO A 99 -3.96 -0.54 4.38
C PRO A 99 -4.17 0.98 4.25
N GLY A 100 -3.67 1.62 3.17
CA GLY A 100 -3.72 3.06 2.95
C GLY A 100 -2.70 3.84 3.77
N ASP A 101 -2.46 3.44 5.00
CA ASP A 101 -1.46 4.03 5.89
C ASP A 101 -0.57 2.93 6.49
N ALA A 102 0.74 3.10 6.42
CA ALA A 102 1.70 2.17 7.00
C ALA A 102 2.04 2.48 8.46
N GLU A 103 1.64 3.65 8.97
CA GLU A 103 1.94 4.12 10.33
C GLU A 103 0.87 3.70 11.36
N CYS A 104 -0.19 3.01 10.93
CA CYS A 104 -1.36 2.70 11.77
C CYS A 104 -1.17 1.54 12.77
N ILE A 105 0.07 1.14 13.13
CA ILE A 105 0.34 -0.03 13.99
C ILE A 105 0.47 0.36 15.48
N GLN A 106 -0.34 1.28 15.96
CA GLN A 106 -0.31 1.66 17.37
C GLN A 106 -1.39 0.97 18.21
N GLU A 107 -2.37 0.34 17.56
CA GLU A 107 -3.50 -0.30 18.23
C GLU A 107 -3.23 -1.78 18.51
N GLU A 108 -3.84 -2.30 19.60
CA GLU A 108 -3.66 -3.70 20.01
C GLU A 108 -4.01 -4.71 18.91
N ASP A 109 -4.93 -4.36 18.01
CA ASP A 109 -5.42 -5.23 16.94
C ASP A 109 -4.94 -4.83 15.54
N ALA A 110 -3.84 -4.08 15.42
CA ALA A 110 -3.40 -3.48 14.15
C ALA A 110 -3.25 -4.48 12.98
N TYR A 111 -2.85 -5.72 13.24
CA TYR A 111 -2.74 -6.74 12.20
C TYR A 111 -4.05 -7.46 11.87
N VAL A 112 -5.11 -7.30 12.63
CA VAL A 112 -6.42 -7.92 12.34
C VAL A 112 -6.98 -7.41 11.01
N PRO A 113 -7.16 -6.10 10.79
CA PRO A 113 -7.67 -5.60 9.49
C PRO A 113 -6.74 -5.95 8.33
N ILE A 114 -5.43 -5.99 8.55
CA ILE A 114 -4.47 -6.36 7.52
C ILE A 114 -4.66 -7.83 7.09
N LEU A 115 -4.72 -8.76 8.05
CA LEU A 115 -4.96 -10.17 7.76
C LEU A 115 -6.34 -10.40 7.14
N GLN A 116 -7.37 -9.67 7.57
CA GLN A 116 -8.70 -9.70 6.96
C GLN A 116 -8.67 -9.22 5.50
N GLY A 117 -7.96 -8.11 5.22
CA GLY A 117 -7.77 -7.62 3.86
C GLY A 117 -7.05 -8.63 2.97
N LEU A 118 -5.98 -9.25 3.46
CA LEU A 118 -5.25 -10.29 2.74
C LEU A 118 -6.09 -11.55 2.54
N ALA A 119 -6.89 -11.95 3.53
CA ALA A 119 -7.84 -13.05 3.40
C ALA A 119 -8.91 -12.76 2.33
N ARG A 120 -9.45 -11.52 2.31
CA ARG A 120 -10.44 -11.07 1.34
C ARG A 120 -9.92 -11.20 -0.10
N ILE A 121 -8.76 -10.63 -0.41
CA ILE A 121 -8.23 -10.63 -1.78
C ILE A 121 -7.77 -12.01 -2.26
N SER A 122 -7.46 -12.93 -1.34
CA SER A 122 -6.97 -14.26 -1.67
C SER A 122 -8.05 -15.33 -1.66
N GLY A 123 -9.18 -15.10 -0.99
CA GLY A 123 -10.17 -16.13 -0.74
C GLY A 123 -9.66 -17.31 0.12
N LEU A 124 -8.49 -17.13 0.76
CA LEU A 124 -7.95 -18.17 1.64
C LEU A 124 -8.86 -18.44 2.83
N PRO A 125 -9.02 -19.72 3.24
CA PRO A 125 -9.83 -20.09 4.41
C PRO A 125 -9.10 -19.71 5.71
N MET A 126 -9.06 -18.40 5.98
CA MET A 126 -8.53 -17.80 7.20
C MET A 126 -9.69 -17.49 8.14
N GLU A 127 -9.68 -18.08 9.33
CA GLU A 127 -10.76 -17.95 10.30
C GLU A 127 -10.24 -17.55 11.68
N GLY A 128 -11.09 -16.94 12.49
CA GLY A 128 -10.79 -16.64 13.89
C GLY A 128 -9.62 -15.68 14.08
N ILE A 129 -9.43 -14.73 13.16
CA ILE A 129 -8.34 -13.75 13.25
C ILE A 129 -8.54 -12.89 14.50
N ARG A 130 -7.54 -12.89 15.40
CA ARG A 130 -7.55 -12.16 16.67
C ARG A 130 -6.20 -11.53 16.93
N GLY A 131 -6.19 -10.26 17.32
CA GLY A 131 -5.01 -9.59 17.83
C GLY A 131 -4.76 -9.93 19.32
N HIS A 132 -3.53 -9.86 19.72
CA HIS A 132 -3.10 -9.97 21.13
C HIS A 132 -2.34 -8.72 21.59
N ASP A 133 -1.67 -8.07 20.66
CA ASP A 133 -0.97 -6.80 20.81
C ASP A 133 -0.76 -6.17 19.42
N CYS A 134 -0.14 -5.02 19.35
CA CYS A 134 0.10 -4.31 18.08
C CYS A 134 0.95 -5.10 17.05
N CYS A 135 1.59 -6.19 17.46
CA CYS A 135 2.53 -6.93 16.61
C CYS A 135 2.22 -8.43 16.50
N HIS A 136 1.18 -8.90 17.19
CA HIS A 136 0.87 -10.32 17.27
C HIS A 136 -0.60 -10.60 16.97
N ALA A 137 -0.84 -11.51 16.04
CA ALA A 137 -2.18 -12.02 15.72
C ALA A 137 -2.17 -13.53 15.51
N ASP A 138 -3.24 -14.19 15.98
CA ASP A 138 -3.51 -15.60 15.79
C ASP A 138 -4.70 -15.80 14.86
N PHE A 139 -4.69 -16.87 14.09
CA PHE A 139 -5.79 -17.28 13.21
C PHE A 139 -5.67 -18.76 12.86
N THR A 140 -6.67 -19.31 12.19
CA THR A 140 -6.56 -20.63 11.55
C THR A 140 -6.46 -20.46 10.04
N LEU A 141 -5.58 -21.23 9.39
CA LEU A 141 -5.49 -21.33 7.94
C LEU A 141 -5.80 -22.77 7.53
N ALA A 142 -6.87 -22.97 6.79
CA ALA A 142 -7.36 -24.31 6.41
C ALA A 142 -7.48 -25.26 7.61
N GLY A 143 -7.99 -24.77 8.74
CA GLY A 143 -8.14 -25.53 9.98
C GLY A 143 -6.87 -25.70 10.82
N HIS A 144 -5.71 -25.20 10.36
CA HIS A 144 -4.47 -25.26 11.11
C HIS A 144 -4.22 -23.97 11.89
N PRO A 145 -3.90 -24.04 13.20
CA PRO A 145 -3.58 -22.84 13.98
C PRO A 145 -2.27 -22.22 13.50
N VAL A 146 -2.29 -20.91 13.34
CA VAL A 146 -1.18 -20.09 12.85
C VAL A 146 -1.06 -18.87 13.75
N SER A 147 0.16 -18.53 14.14
CA SER A 147 0.50 -17.33 14.91
C SER A 147 1.46 -16.48 14.09
N PHE A 148 1.08 -15.24 13.85
CA PHE A 148 1.94 -14.24 13.21
C PHE A 148 2.48 -13.28 14.26
N ARG A 149 3.77 -13.04 14.22
CA ARG A 149 4.42 -12.02 15.02
C ARG A 149 5.28 -11.14 14.11
N ALA A 150 4.91 -9.86 14.03
CA ALA A 150 5.71 -8.85 13.36
C ALA A 150 7.04 -8.63 14.09
N ARG A 151 8.07 -8.23 13.37
CA ARG A 151 9.28 -7.68 14.00
C ARG A 151 8.94 -6.32 14.61
N GLU A 152 9.47 -6.07 15.81
CA GLU A 152 9.23 -4.83 16.57
C GLU A 152 9.67 -3.60 15.79
N THR A 153 8.75 -3.04 15.01
CA THR A 153 8.80 -1.65 14.56
C THR A 153 7.52 -1.02 15.06
N ARG A 154 7.58 -0.37 16.22
CA ARG A 154 6.38 0.16 16.92
C ARG A 154 5.55 1.13 16.12
N ASP A 155 6.07 1.63 15.00
CA ASP A 155 5.45 2.72 14.24
C ASP A 155 5.08 2.31 12.80
N PHE A 156 5.59 1.18 12.27
CA PHE A 156 5.39 0.82 10.86
C PHE A 156 4.97 -0.63 10.68
N LEU A 157 4.09 -0.85 9.74
CA LEU A 157 3.68 -2.17 9.28
C LEU A 157 4.88 -3.00 8.82
N ASP A 158 5.03 -4.22 9.35
CA ASP A 158 5.99 -5.19 8.81
C ASP A 158 5.47 -5.77 7.48
N PRO A 159 6.04 -5.39 6.33
CA PRO A 159 5.58 -5.86 5.03
C PRO A 159 5.79 -7.37 4.83
N LYS A 160 6.55 -8.02 5.73
CA LYS A 160 6.81 -9.47 5.69
C LYS A 160 5.62 -10.35 6.05
N VAL A 161 4.48 -9.75 6.43
CA VAL A 161 3.23 -10.51 6.66
C VAL A 161 2.85 -11.32 5.40
N GLY A 162 2.99 -10.77 4.20
CA GLY A 162 2.76 -11.49 2.93
C GLY A 162 3.71 -12.67 2.73
N GLU A 163 5.01 -12.47 2.99
CA GLU A 163 5.99 -13.56 2.93
C GLU A 163 5.73 -14.65 3.98
N PHE A 164 5.30 -14.25 5.18
CA PHE A 164 4.90 -15.19 6.23
C PHE A 164 3.72 -16.02 5.76
N LEU A 165 2.66 -15.41 5.24
CA LEU A 165 1.50 -16.12 4.70
C LEU A 165 1.89 -17.05 3.57
N ASN A 166 2.74 -16.62 2.64
CA ASN A 166 3.25 -17.46 1.56
C ASN A 166 3.96 -18.73 2.08
N ARG A 167 4.67 -18.65 3.22
CA ARG A 167 5.24 -19.85 3.87
C ARG A 167 4.18 -20.77 4.45
N GLN A 168 3.12 -20.21 5.07
CA GLN A 168 2.03 -21.03 5.62
C GLN A 168 1.19 -21.67 4.51
N ILE A 169 0.94 -20.95 3.40
CA ILE A 169 0.24 -21.47 2.22
C ILE A 169 1.00 -22.67 1.66
N ARG A 170 2.31 -22.55 1.43
CA ARG A 170 3.12 -23.71 0.96
C ARG A 170 3.06 -24.91 1.89
N LYS A 171 2.90 -24.69 3.18
CA LYS A 171 2.85 -25.75 4.19
C LYS A 171 1.49 -26.46 4.27
N TYR A 172 0.40 -25.68 4.23
CA TYR A 172 -0.95 -26.19 4.53
C TYR A 172 -1.86 -26.28 3.30
N LEU A 173 -1.51 -25.59 2.22
CA LEU A 173 -2.25 -25.53 0.95
C LEU A 173 -1.28 -25.69 -0.23
N PRO A 174 -0.53 -26.82 -0.33
CA PRO A 174 0.56 -26.98 -1.30
C PRO A 174 0.10 -26.94 -2.76
N GLU A 175 -1.18 -27.19 -3.04
CA GLU A 175 -1.75 -27.15 -4.39
C GLU A 175 -2.02 -25.73 -4.88
N THR A 176 -2.03 -24.72 -3.96
CA THR A 176 -2.24 -23.31 -4.31
C THR A 176 -1.01 -22.75 -5.01
N LYS A 177 -1.18 -22.32 -6.26
CA LYS A 177 -0.12 -21.73 -7.09
C LYS A 177 0.03 -20.23 -6.88
N GLU A 178 -1.06 -19.60 -6.48
CA GLU A 178 -1.12 -18.18 -6.16
C GLU A 178 -0.35 -17.89 -4.87
N ARG A 179 0.11 -16.67 -4.76
CA ARG A 179 0.82 -16.15 -3.58
C ARG A 179 0.67 -14.64 -3.47
N PHE A 180 1.06 -14.07 -2.34
CA PHE A 180 1.14 -12.64 -2.16
C PHE A 180 2.45 -12.11 -2.75
N PHE A 181 2.34 -11.12 -3.60
CA PHE A 181 3.44 -10.31 -4.10
C PHE A 181 3.34 -8.92 -3.49
N LEU A 182 4.47 -8.34 -3.16
CA LEU A 182 4.57 -7.04 -2.50
C LEU A 182 5.16 -6.00 -3.46
N ASP A 183 4.50 -4.86 -3.62
CA ASP A 183 5.15 -3.62 -3.99
C ASP A 183 5.41 -2.82 -2.71
N GLY A 184 6.68 -2.71 -2.32
CA GLY A 184 7.11 -2.01 -1.12
C GLY A 184 7.26 -0.50 -1.30
N GLY A 185 6.53 0.09 -2.26
CA GLY A 185 6.47 1.53 -2.48
C GLY A 185 6.01 2.30 -1.22
N ARG A 186 6.26 3.60 -1.19
CA ARG A 186 5.79 4.48 -0.11
C ARG A 186 4.54 5.24 -0.57
N PRO A 187 3.60 5.60 0.32
CA PRO A 187 3.64 5.56 1.79
C PRO A 187 3.22 4.21 2.40
N ALA A 188 2.50 3.33 1.69
CA ALA A 188 2.04 2.07 2.23
C ALA A 188 2.41 0.87 1.34
N PRO A 189 2.59 -0.33 1.90
CA PRO A 189 2.76 -1.54 1.11
C PRO A 189 1.47 -1.87 0.36
N ILE A 190 1.62 -2.40 -0.85
CA ILE A 190 0.53 -2.90 -1.67
C ILE A 190 0.79 -4.37 -1.93
N TRP A 191 -0.16 -5.22 -1.57
CA TRP A 191 -0.09 -6.66 -1.87
C TRP A 191 -1.00 -6.99 -3.05
N TYR A 192 -0.47 -7.81 -3.94
CA TYR A 192 -1.18 -8.45 -5.03
C TYR A 192 -1.28 -9.94 -4.77
N TRP A 193 -2.45 -10.53 -4.99
CA TRP A 193 -2.68 -11.96 -4.93
C TRP A 193 -2.80 -12.55 -6.33
N GLY A 194 -1.96 -13.53 -6.66
CA GLY A 194 -1.99 -14.21 -7.95
C GLY A 194 -0.78 -15.12 -8.18
N THR A 195 -0.65 -15.58 -9.40
CA THR A 195 0.53 -16.31 -9.85
C THR A 195 1.66 -15.36 -10.24
N GLU A 196 2.88 -15.89 -10.34
CA GLU A 196 4.04 -15.10 -10.77
C GLU A 196 3.88 -14.53 -12.19
N THR A 197 3.28 -15.30 -13.10
CA THR A 197 3.00 -14.83 -14.46
C THR A 197 2.02 -13.65 -14.46
N GLU A 198 0.97 -13.72 -13.65
CA GLU A 198 0.00 -12.63 -13.52
C GLU A 198 0.66 -11.39 -12.88
N ALA A 199 1.47 -11.56 -11.83
CA ALA A 199 2.21 -10.45 -11.20
C ALA A 199 3.15 -9.76 -12.20
N GLN A 200 3.85 -10.52 -13.05
CA GLN A 200 4.68 -9.97 -14.12
C GLN A 200 3.85 -9.21 -15.18
N ALA A 201 2.67 -9.71 -15.53
CA ALA A 201 1.77 -9.02 -16.45
C ALA A 201 1.26 -7.69 -15.86
N VAL A 202 0.90 -7.68 -14.56
CA VAL A 202 0.54 -6.45 -13.84
C VAL A 202 1.70 -5.46 -13.84
N ASN A 203 2.91 -5.91 -13.48
CA ASN A 203 4.12 -5.07 -13.48
C ASN A 203 4.38 -4.44 -14.86
N GLY A 204 4.30 -5.25 -15.93
CA GLY A 204 4.51 -4.77 -17.29
C GLY A 204 3.44 -3.76 -17.76
N LYS A 205 2.23 -3.86 -17.24
CA LYS A 205 1.11 -2.98 -17.63
C LYS A 205 1.06 -1.69 -16.82
N THR A 206 1.46 -1.74 -15.56
CA THR A 206 1.26 -0.65 -14.59
C THR A 206 2.54 0.04 -14.17
N GLY A 207 3.70 -0.56 -14.44
CA GLY A 207 4.99 -0.09 -13.89
C GLY A 207 5.20 -0.41 -12.40
N MET A 208 4.24 -1.07 -11.74
CA MET A 208 4.39 -1.58 -10.37
C MET A 208 5.54 -2.59 -10.29
N LYS A 209 6.00 -2.90 -9.08
CA LYS A 209 7.15 -3.79 -8.84
C LYS A 209 6.77 -4.91 -7.87
N PHE A 210 5.68 -5.59 -8.12
CA PHE A 210 5.28 -6.77 -7.37
C PHE A 210 6.33 -7.88 -7.49
N ARG A 211 6.87 -8.30 -6.34
CA ARG A 211 7.94 -9.30 -6.22
C ARG A 211 7.80 -10.11 -4.93
#